data_15cb80b94b036747c51f75669ecfe9cb
#
_entry.id   15cb80b94b036747c51f75669ecfe9cb
#
_cell.length_a   1.000
_cell.length_b   1.000
_cell.length_c   1.000
_cell.angle_alpha   90.00
_cell.angle_beta   90.00
_cell.angle_gamma   90.00
#
_symmetry.space_group_name_H-M   'P 1'
#
loop_
_entity.id
_entity.type
_entity.pdbx_description
1 polymer ?
#
loop_
_entity_poly.entity_id
_entity_poly.type
_entity_poly.pdbx_seq_one_letter_code
_entity_poly.pdbx_strand_id
1 'polypeptide(L)'
;RLQTVTGVQTCALPISNLQSITIPAGVTSIGSSAFAYCDALTAIVISDGVTEIGDRAFNGCTSLKKISIPESVETIGEKAFQDTPWLTLKQEGSTLVIINNKLVDGANCSGNIIIPNGVTSIESSAFADCTGLTGITIPDGVTSIGNSAFSGCDNLGSVIIPESVTAIGNSAFANCTGLKSVSLPKQLKKLENWTFIGCTKLTEVTIPDGVADIGIQAFYNCSNLKTIFIPKSVTAIRENAFQNTAWMEAKKAENPMVIVNAILLNGEGCSGNVTIPNTVKIVSGSAFFGCTELTGVVIPDSVTIIGDSAFSSCPKLTSVSVPDSVTSLGGSVFSGCSALTEAVVPAGITEIGEYLFWGCTSLEKVQLPEGITSVGEYAFDQCDALTDVYFGGTQEAWDMVSVGFCNDTLTGAVLHYGESLPVENPSYPKGDLDNDGKIDTSDIFAAMVYVAYKGAGLDSGTTPEQIAAADIDGDGKVDSTDIYYMLYYVALHGAGQKVSWEDVIS
;
A
#
# COMPACT_ATOMS: atom_id res chain seq x y z
N ARG A 1 -2.86 -47.83 -5.38
CA ARG A 1 -3.63 -47.64 -4.12
C ARG A 1 -3.72 -46.17 -3.86
N LEU A 2 -4.87 -45.57 -4.17
CA LEU A 2 -5.22 -44.21 -3.79
C LEU A 2 -5.54 -44.24 -2.29
N GLN A 3 -4.69 -43.64 -1.49
CA GLN A 3 -5.04 -43.28 -0.12
C GLN A 3 -5.94 -42.04 -0.17
N THR A 4 -7.01 -42.05 0.61
CA THR A 4 -7.86 -40.91 0.88
C THR A 4 -7.00 -39.73 1.34
N VAL A 5 -6.93 -38.71 0.50
CA VAL A 5 -6.22 -37.47 0.82
C VAL A 5 -7.27 -36.39 1.11
N THR A 6 -7.49 -36.14 2.39
CA THR A 6 -8.03 -34.88 2.89
C THR A 6 -6.87 -33.89 2.94
N GLY A 7 -6.91 -32.85 2.11
CA GLY A 7 -5.97 -31.70 2.20
C GLY A 7 -5.00 -31.61 1.03
N VAL A 8 -4.97 -30.42 0.48
CA VAL A 8 -3.99 -29.76 -0.41
C VAL A 8 -2.83 -30.66 -0.88
N GLN A 9 -2.82 -31.01 -2.14
CA GLN A 9 -1.61 -31.53 -2.79
C GLN A 9 -1.10 -30.52 -3.81
N THR A 10 0.05 -29.96 -3.45
CA THR A 10 0.93 -29.22 -4.36
C THR A 10 1.63 -30.19 -5.29
N CYS A 11 1.59 -29.90 -6.60
CA CYS A 11 2.40 -30.50 -7.66
C CYS A 11 2.55 -32.05 -7.62
N ALA A 12 1.59 -32.76 -8.18
CA ALA A 12 1.88 -34.11 -8.70
C ALA A 12 2.75 -33.95 -9.94
N LEU A 13 3.88 -34.65 -9.98
CA LEU A 13 4.59 -34.86 -11.26
C LEU A 13 3.57 -35.39 -12.28
N PRO A 14 3.57 -34.91 -13.55
CA PRO A 14 2.62 -35.34 -14.55
C PRO A 14 2.64 -36.86 -14.62
N ILE A 15 1.45 -37.48 -14.39
CA ILE A 15 1.32 -38.95 -14.53
C ILE A 15 1.26 -39.25 -16.03
N SER A 16 2.43 -39.33 -16.64
CA SER A 16 2.61 -39.35 -18.09
C SER A 16 1.87 -40.47 -18.82
N ASN A 17 1.38 -41.48 -18.11
CA ASN A 17 0.69 -42.65 -18.70
C ASN A 17 -0.78 -42.77 -18.25
N LEU A 18 -1.35 -41.81 -17.52
CA LEU A 18 -2.74 -41.82 -17.06
C LEU A 18 -3.67 -41.56 -18.24
N GLN A 19 -4.42 -42.55 -18.70
CA GLN A 19 -5.34 -42.42 -19.83
C GLN A 19 -6.74 -42.00 -19.43
N SER A 20 -7.23 -42.39 -18.26
CA SER A 20 -8.52 -42.01 -17.73
C SER A 20 -8.56 -42.11 -16.23
N ILE A 21 -9.40 -41.25 -15.59
CA ILE A 21 -9.60 -41.27 -14.13
C ILE A 21 -11.05 -40.90 -13.82
N THR A 22 -11.56 -41.46 -12.74
CA THR A 22 -12.79 -41.02 -12.09
C THR A 22 -12.42 -40.46 -10.75
N ILE A 23 -12.76 -39.18 -10.51
CA ILE A 23 -12.63 -38.54 -9.19
C ILE A 23 -13.77 -39.06 -8.31
N PRO A 24 -13.46 -39.74 -7.18
CA PRO A 24 -14.50 -40.37 -6.37
C PRO A 24 -15.36 -39.34 -5.61
N ALA A 25 -16.57 -39.75 -5.22
CA ALA A 25 -17.54 -38.88 -4.54
C ALA A 25 -17.10 -38.33 -3.16
N GLY A 26 -16.03 -38.88 -2.58
CA GLY A 26 -15.45 -38.32 -1.33
C GLY A 26 -14.50 -37.15 -1.51
N VAL A 27 -14.20 -36.76 -2.76
CA VAL A 27 -13.34 -35.58 -3.07
C VAL A 27 -14.21 -34.35 -3.20
N THR A 28 -13.87 -33.29 -2.46
CA THR A 28 -14.59 -32.02 -2.48
C THR A 28 -13.94 -30.97 -3.38
N SER A 29 -12.62 -31.07 -3.63
CA SER A 29 -11.90 -30.13 -4.49
C SER A 29 -10.83 -30.82 -5.33
N ILE A 30 -10.62 -30.31 -6.54
CA ILE A 30 -9.48 -30.64 -7.41
C ILE A 30 -8.50 -29.45 -7.29
N GLY A 31 -7.33 -29.69 -6.71
CA GLY A 31 -6.35 -28.63 -6.43
C GLY A 31 -5.78 -27.99 -7.69
N SER A 32 -5.16 -26.82 -7.51
CA SER A 32 -4.47 -26.09 -8.59
C SER A 32 -3.41 -26.98 -9.23
N SER A 33 -3.43 -27.02 -10.58
CA SER A 33 -2.50 -27.83 -11.42
C SER A 33 -2.51 -29.35 -11.15
N ALA A 34 -3.53 -29.89 -10.48
CA ALA A 34 -3.56 -31.28 -10.03
C ALA A 34 -3.33 -32.33 -11.17
N PHE A 35 -3.79 -32.03 -12.38
CA PHE A 35 -3.61 -32.85 -13.58
C PHE A 35 -2.94 -32.08 -14.72
N ALA A 36 -2.29 -30.93 -14.43
CA ALA A 36 -1.63 -30.17 -15.48
C ALA A 36 -0.60 -31.00 -16.22
N TYR A 37 -0.59 -30.86 -17.57
CA TYR A 37 0.32 -31.58 -18.47
C TYR A 37 0.25 -33.13 -18.41
N CYS A 38 -0.92 -33.67 -18.02
CA CYS A 38 -1.20 -35.11 -18.14
C CYS A 38 -1.53 -35.45 -19.60
N ASP A 39 -0.53 -35.48 -20.47
CA ASP A 39 -0.69 -35.57 -21.92
C ASP A 39 -1.39 -36.87 -22.43
N ALA A 40 -1.30 -37.97 -21.68
CA ALA A 40 -1.99 -39.21 -22.01
C ALA A 40 -3.46 -39.26 -21.57
N LEU A 41 -3.91 -38.29 -20.75
CA LEU A 41 -5.26 -38.23 -20.19
C LEU A 41 -6.28 -37.91 -21.30
N THR A 42 -7.14 -38.86 -21.65
CA THR A 42 -8.15 -38.69 -22.71
C THR A 42 -9.54 -38.42 -22.19
N ALA A 43 -9.83 -38.85 -20.96
CA ALA A 43 -11.15 -38.71 -20.35
C ALA A 43 -11.05 -38.60 -18.81
N ILE A 44 -11.91 -37.75 -18.21
CA ILE A 44 -12.10 -37.68 -16.77
C ILE A 44 -13.59 -37.58 -16.43
N VAL A 45 -13.97 -38.26 -15.36
CA VAL A 45 -15.28 -38.16 -14.73
C VAL A 45 -15.11 -37.57 -13.36
N ILE A 46 -15.74 -36.42 -13.13
CA ILE A 46 -15.77 -35.76 -11.82
C ILE A 46 -17.12 -36.14 -11.19
N SER A 47 -17.06 -36.77 -10.00
CA SER A 47 -18.26 -37.24 -9.32
C SER A 47 -18.93 -36.09 -8.56
N ASP A 48 -20.21 -36.24 -8.22
CA ASP A 48 -20.98 -35.37 -7.35
C ASP A 48 -20.27 -35.24 -6.01
N GLY A 49 -20.29 -34.01 -5.44
CA GLY A 49 -19.59 -33.66 -4.21
C GLY A 49 -18.32 -32.85 -4.42
N VAL A 50 -17.74 -32.83 -5.64
CA VAL A 50 -16.70 -31.86 -5.98
C VAL A 50 -17.33 -30.50 -6.16
N THR A 51 -16.91 -29.52 -5.35
CA THR A 51 -17.40 -28.14 -5.39
C THR A 51 -16.41 -27.18 -6.04
N GLU A 52 -15.14 -27.57 -6.15
CA GLU A 52 -14.08 -26.70 -6.66
C GLU A 52 -13.16 -27.43 -7.66
N ILE A 53 -12.88 -26.75 -8.78
CA ILE A 53 -11.81 -27.09 -9.72
C ILE A 53 -10.81 -25.92 -9.67
N GLY A 54 -9.60 -26.18 -9.20
CA GLY A 54 -8.57 -25.17 -9.00
C GLY A 54 -7.94 -24.65 -10.29
N ASP A 55 -7.11 -23.61 -10.14
CA ASP A 55 -6.41 -22.98 -11.26
C ASP A 55 -5.57 -24.00 -12.04
N ARG A 56 -5.65 -23.92 -13.37
CA ARG A 56 -4.87 -24.78 -14.27
C ARG A 56 -4.99 -26.29 -13.98
N ALA A 57 -6.08 -26.71 -13.33
CA ALA A 57 -6.23 -28.11 -12.88
C ALA A 57 -5.99 -29.14 -14.00
N PHE A 58 -6.39 -28.84 -15.23
CA PHE A 58 -6.23 -29.66 -16.41
C PHE A 58 -5.46 -28.98 -17.56
N ASN A 59 -4.80 -27.88 -17.25
CA ASN A 59 -4.04 -27.11 -18.25
C ASN A 59 -3.02 -28.00 -18.96
N GLY A 60 -2.95 -27.86 -20.28
CA GLY A 60 -1.96 -28.61 -21.08
C GLY A 60 -2.19 -30.12 -21.19
N CYS A 61 -3.37 -30.65 -20.81
CA CYS A 61 -3.72 -32.04 -21.06
C CYS A 61 -4.05 -32.24 -22.54
N THR A 62 -3.05 -32.38 -23.40
CA THR A 62 -3.14 -32.35 -24.87
C THR A 62 -3.95 -33.45 -25.51
N SER A 63 -4.31 -34.50 -24.76
CA SER A 63 -5.19 -35.60 -25.23
C SER A 63 -6.60 -35.53 -24.64
N LEU A 64 -6.91 -34.65 -23.72
CA LEU A 64 -8.16 -34.63 -22.96
C LEU A 64 -9.34 -34.12 -23.81
N LYS A 65 -10.18 -35.04 -24.23
CA LYS A 65 -11.34 -34.79 -25.11
C LYS A 65 -12.68 -34.90 -24.40
N LYS A 66 -12.74 -35.58 -23.25
CA LYS A 66 -13.98 -35.81 -22.52
C LYS A 66 -13.83 -35.46 -21.05
N ILE A 67 -14.65 -34.54 -20.57
CA ILE A 67 -14.76 -34.20 -19.17
C ILE A 67 -16.25 -34.21 -18.80
N SER A 68 -16.62 -34.95 -17.74
CA SER A 68 -17.92 -34.89 -17.12
C SER A 68 -17.78 -34.03 -15.84
N ILE A 69 -18.47 -32.89 -15.83
CA ILE A 69 -18.44 -31.94 -14.72
C ILE A 69 -19.84 -31.96 -14.09
N PRO A 70 -19.96 -32.29 -12.79
CA PRO A 70 -21.26 -32.31 -12.10
C PRO A 70 -21.74 -30.90 -11.76
N GLU A 71 -23.05 -30.78 -11.49
CA GLU A 71 -23.66 -29.51 -11.09
C GLU A 71 -23.19 -29.01 -9.72
N SER A 72 -22.59 -29.89 -8.90
CA SER A 72 -22.00 -29.55 -7.61
C SER A 72 -20.80 -28.60 -7.70
N VAL A 73 -20.19 -28.47 -8.89
CA VAL A 73 -19.02 -27.59 -9.08
C VAL A 73 -19.47 -26.13 -9.02
N GLU A 74 -19.10 -25.46 -7.93
CA GLU A 74 -19.40 -24.08 -7.64
C GLU A 74 -18.31 -23.10 -8.09
N THR A 75 -17.05 -23.52 -8.13
CA THR A 75 -15.91 -22.69 -8.56
C THR A 75 -15.05 -23.39 -9.58
N ILE A 76 -14.62 -22.63 -10.60
CA ILE A 76 -13.70 -23.09 -11.65
C ILE A 76 -12.57 -22.06 -11.73
N GLY A 77 -11.36 -22.51 -11.44
CA GLY A 77 -10.17 -21.69 -11.37
C GLY A 77 -9.69 -21.19 -12.73
N GLU A 78 -8.75 -20.25 -12.67
CA GLU A 78 -8.15 -19.64 -13.86
C GLU A 78 -7.53 -20.69 -14.77
N LYS A 79 -7.87 -20.62 -16.07
CA LYS A 79 -7.27 -21.49 -17.11
C LYS A 79 -7.36 -22.98 -16.79
N ALA A 80 -8.38 -23.41 -16.02
CA ALA A 80 -8.52 -24.79 -15.55
C ALA A 80 -8.47 -25.83 -16.70
N PHE A 81 -8.97 -25.48 -17.88
CA PHE A 81 -9.05 -26.36 -19.04
C PHE A 81 -8.22 -25.89 -20.24
N GLN A 82 -7.36 -24.89 -20.06
CA GLN A 82 -6.58 -24.33 -21.15
C GLN A 82 -5.70 -25.39 -21.82
N ASP A 83 -5.51 -25.26 -23.14
CA ASP A 83 -4.71 -26.15 -23.98
C ASP A 83 -5.20 -27.62 -23.93
N THR A 84 -6.51 -27.81 -23.76
CA THR A 84 -7.15 -29.13 -23.88
C THR A 84 -8.00 -29.20 -25.15
N PRO A 85 -8.01 -30.34 -25.86
CA PRO A 85 -8.95 -30.58 -26.97
C PRO A 85 -10.42 -30.45 -26.54
N TRP A 86 -10.74 -30.77 -25.28
CA TRP A 86 -12.10 -30.60 -24.76
C TRP A 86 -12.56 -29.13 -24.82
N LEU A 87 -11.72 -28.17 -24.42
CA LEU A 87 -12.03 -26.73 -24.48
C LEU A 87 -12.18 -26.30 -25.95
N THR A 88 -11.24 -26.72 -26.83
CA THR A 88 -11.32 -26.42 -28.27
C THR A 88 -12.64 -26.91 -28.89
N LEU A 89 -13.06 -28.16 -28.59
CA LEU A 89 -14.33 -28.70 -29.06
C LEU A 89 -15.55 -27.91 -28.53
N LYS A 90 -15.46 -27.39 -27.33
CA LYS A 90 -16.53 -26.50 -26.78
C LYS A 90 -16.57 -25.18 -27.52
N GLN A 91 -15.44 -24.58 -27.82
CA GLN A 91 -15.30 -23.35 -28.57
C GLN A 91 -15.72 -23.47 -30.03
N GLU A 92 -15.55 -24.65 -30.68
CA GLU A 92 -16.06 -24.91 -32.04
C GLU A 92 -17.60 -24.87 -32.08
N GLY A 93 -18.28 -25.22 -31.00
CA GLY A 93 -19.73 -25.20 -30.88
C GLY A 93 -20.31 -23.87 -30.41
N SER A 94 -19.52 -23.04 -29.74
CA SER A 94 -19.95 -21.75 -29.20
C SER A 94 -18.72 -20.89 -28.86
N THR A 95 -18.76 -19.61 -29.18
CA THR A 95 -17.72 -18.65 -28.79
C THR A 95 -17.67 -18.42 -27.27
N LEU A 96 -18.71 -18.77 -26.52
CA LEU A 96 -18.78 -18.72 -25.09
C LEU A 96 -18.88 -20.13 -24.51
N VAL A 97 -17.94 -20.50 -23.64
CA VAL A 97 -17.96 -21.76 -22.89
C VAL A 97 -18.58 -21.51 -21.52
N ILE A 98 -19.78 -22.04 -21.31
CA ILE A 98 -20.53 -21.91 -20.07
C ILE A 98 -20.67 -23.30 -19.44
N ILE A 99 -20.35 -23.39 -18.15
CA ILE A 99 -20.45 -24.59 -17.33
C ILE A 99 -21.20 -24.22 -16.05
N ASN A 100 -22.29 -24.93 -15.73
CA ASN A 100 -23.09 -24.69 -14.52
C ASN A 100 -23.42 -23.20 -14.31
N ASN A 101 -23.91 -22.52 -15.34
CA ASN A 101 -24.20 -21.09 -15.36
C ASN A 101 -22.98 -20.17 -15.13
N LYS A 102 -21.77 -20.66 -15.24
CA LYS A 102 -20.52 -19.90 -15.13
C LYS A 102 -19.90 -19.74 -16.50
N LEU A 103 -19.53 -18.52 -16.87
CA LEU A 103 -18.83 -18.26 -18.12
C LEU A 103 -17.33 -18.48 -17.87
N VAL A 104 -16.80 -19.58 -18.42
CA VAL A 104 -15.45 -20.06 -18.15
C VAL A 104 -14.45 -19.58 -19.21
N ASP A 105 -14.93 -19.45 -20.47
CA ASP A 105 -14.05 -19.07 -21.57
C ASP A 105 -14.84 -18.33 -22.67
N GLY A 106 -14.28 -17.26 -23.15
CA GLY A 106 -14.75 -16.41 -24.25
C GLY A 106 -13.58 -15.83 -25.04
N ALA A 107 -12.36 -16.36 -24.90
CA ALA A 107 -11.14 -15.79 -25.48
C ALA A 107 -11.18 -15.66 -27.01
N ASN A 108 -11.95 -16.48 -27.70
CA ASN A 108 -12.11 -16.45 -29.17
C ASN A 108 -13.23 -15.52 -29.65
N CYS A 109 -13.83 -14.73 -28.75
CA CYS A 109 -14.89 -13.79 -29.09
C CYS A 109 -14.38 -12.60 -29.90
N SER A 110 -15.24 -12.09 -30.77
CA SER A 110 -14.97 -10.87 -31.53
C SER A 110 -16.26 -10.05 -31.70
N GLY A 111 -16.08 -8.73 -31.89
CA GLY A 111 -17.21 -7.81 -32.04
C GLY A 111 -17.94 -7.56 -30.73
N ASN A 112 -19.23 -7.40 -30.80
CA ASN A 112 -20.11 -7.12 -29.65
C ASN A 112 -20.74 -8.43 -29.14
N ILE A 113 -20.45 -8.81 -27.93
CA ILE A 113 -20.90 -10.07 -27.33
C ILE A 113 -22.02 -9.82 -26.34
N ILE A 114 -23.04 -10.68 -26.39
CA ILE A 114 -24.13 -10.72 -25.41
C ILE A 114 -23.98 -12.01 -24.60
N ILE A 115 -23.69 -11.87 -23.31
CA ILE A 115 -23.68 -13.02 -22.39
C ILE A 115 -25.14 -13.48 -22.19
N PRO A 116 -25.43 -14.78 -22.35
CA PRO A 116 -26.78 -15.30 -22.19
C PRO A 116 -27.35 -15.09 -20.78
N ASN A 117 -28.68 -14.87 -20.69
CA ASN A 117 -29.36 -14.91 -19.43
C ASN A 117 -29.17 -16.26 -18.72
N GLY A 118 -29.10 -16.24 -17.39
CA GLY A 118 -28.83 -17.43 -16.57
C GLY A 118 -27.37 -17.62 -16.21
N VAL A 119 -26.44 -16.87 -16.83
CA VAL A 119 -25.04 -16.82 -16.35
C VAL A 119 -25.00 -16.03 -15.03
N THR A 120 -24.37 -16.63 -14.02
CA THR A 120 -24.28 -16.10 -12.66
C THR A 120 -22.91 -15.54 -12.33
N SER A 121 -21.85 -15.98 -13.04
CA SER A 121 -20.49 -15.45 -12.87
C SER A 121 -19.72 -15.45 -14.19
N ILE A 122 -18.77 -14.52 -14.27
CA ILE A 122 -17.73 -14.50 -15.29
C ILE A 122 -16.45 -14.91 -14.57
N GLU A 123 -15.91 -16.08 -14.94
CA GLU A 123 -14.78 -16.68 -14.23
C GLU A 123 -13.45 -15.98 -14.54
N SER A 124 -12.44 -16.30 -13.75
CA SER A 124 -11.11 -15.70 -13.89
C SER A 124 -10.53 -15.95 -15.29
N SER A 125 -9.99 -14.89 -15.89
CA SER A 125 -9.39 -14.89 -17.24
C SER A 125 -10.36 -15.28 -18.38
N ALA A 126 -11.68 -15.30 -18.18
CA ALA A 126 -12.64 -15.78 -19.17
C ALA A 126 -12.53 -15.09 -20.55
N PHE A 127 -12.18 -13.82 -20.60
CA PHE A 127 -11.92 -13.05 -21.83
C PHE A 127 -10.50 -12.50 -21.89
N ALA A 128 -9.57 -13.02 -21.09
CA ALA A 128 -8.22 -12.50 -21.07
C ALA A 128 -7.59 -12.51 -22.48
N ASP A 129 -6.93 -11.40 -22.84
CA ASP A 129 -6.28 -11.18 -24.13
C ASP A 129 -7.23 -11.28 -25.34
N CYS A 130 -8.56 -11.14 -25.12
CA CYS A 130 -9.54 -11.16 -26.18
C CYS A 130 -9.54 -9.82 -26.97
N THR A 131 -8.53 -9.64 -27.80
CA THR A 131 -8.35 -8.41 -28.60
C THR A 131 -9.43 -8.19 -29.67
N GLY A 132 -10.19 -9.23 -30.01
CA GLY A 132 -11.35 -9.14 -30.92
C GLY A 132 -12.60 -8.53 -30.29
N LEU A 133 -12.69 -8.48 -28.95
CA LEU A 133 -13.87 -8.03 -28.22
C LEU A 133 -13.97 -6.49 -28.27
N THR A 134 -15.04 -5.96 -28.86
CA THR A 134 -15.25 -4.50 -28.97
C THR A 134 -16.32 -3.97 -28.02
N GLY A 135 -17.22 -4.83 -27.57
CA GLY A 135 -18.28 -4.53 -26.59
C GLY A 135 -18.82 -5.78 -25.94
N ILE A 136 -19.41 -5.62 -24.76
CA ILE A 136 -20.01 -6.72 -24.03
C ILE A 136 -21.30 -6.27 -23.32
N THR A 137 -22.32 -7.13 -23.37
CA THR A 137 -23.53 -6.98 -22.56
C THR A 137 -23.52 -8.06 -21.49
N ILE A 138 -23.46 -7.63 -20.23
CA ILE A 138 -23.46 -8.49 -19.05
C ILE A 138 -24.90 -8.49 -18.51
N PRO A 139 -25.58 -9.66 -18.36
CA PRO A 139 -26.96 -9.72 -17.88
C PRO A 139 -27.07 -9.49 -16.37
N ASP A 140 -28.25 -9.05 -15.92
CA ASP A 140 -28.53 -8.75 -14.50
C ASP A 140 -28.42 -9.96 -13.54
N GLY A 141 -28.26 -11.19 -14.05
CA GLY A 141 -28.01 -12.38 -13.24
C GLY A 141 -26.58 -12.57 -12.75
N VAL A 142 -25.62 -11.84 -13.35
CA VAL A 142 -24.20 -11.97 -13.00
C VAL A 142 -23.94 -11.27 -11.66
N THR A 143 -23.38 -12.00 -10.70
CA THR A 143 -23.07 -11.52 -9.35
C THR A 143 -21.57 -11.25 -9.11
N SER A 144 -20.71 -11.85 -9.95
CA SER A 144 -19.25 -11.69 -9.83
C SER A 144 -18.53 -11.69 -11.18
N ILE A 145 -17.45 -10.93 -11.22
CA ILE A 145 -16.47 -10.91 -12.31
C ILE A 145 -15.12 -11.32 -11.72
N GLY A 146 -14.53 -12.39 -12.25
CA GLY A 146 -13.29 -13.00 -11.72
C GLY A 146 -12.03 -12.17 -11.98
N ASN A 147 -10.91 -12.67 -11.42
CA ASN A 147 -9.61 -12.05 -11.62
C ASN A 147 -9.23 -12.06 -13.11
N SER A 148 -8.68 -10.96 -13.60
CA SER A 148 -8.23 -10.82 -15.00
C SER A 148 -9.30 -11.15 -16.04
N ALA A 149 -10.58 -11.16 -15.69
CA ALA A 149 -11.65 -11.65 -16.56
C ALA A 149 -11.66 -10.98 -17.95
N PHE A 150 -11.32 -9.70 -18.04
CA PHE A 150 -11.20 -8.92 -19.29
C PHE A 150 -9.80 -8.34 -19.49
N SER A 151 -8.78 -8.83 -18.77
CA SER A 151 -7.43 -8.30 -18.90
C SER A 151 -6.94 -8.40 -20.36
N GLY A 152 -6.35 -7.33 -20.90
CA GLY A 152 -5.83 -7.31 -22.28
C GLY A 152 -6.90 -7.23 -23.36
N CYS A 153 -8.15 -6.89 -23.05
CA CYS A 153 -9.19 -6.65 -24.04
C CYS A 153 -9.00 -5.27 -24.69
N ASP A 154 -7.98 -5.13 -25.54
CA ASP A 154 -7.50 -3.84 -26.06
C ASP A 154 -8.52 -3.04 -26.88
N ASN A 155 -9.52 -3.69 -27.46
CA ASN A 155 -10.54 -3.04 -28.28
C ASN A 155 -11.88 -2.87 -27.57
N LEU A 156 -12.00 -3.27 -26.30
CA LEU A 156 -13.22 -3.10 -25.51
C LEU A 156 -13.46 -1.61 -25.25
N GLY A 157 -14.56 -1.07 -25.84
CA GLY A 157 -14.79 0.38 -25.88
C GLY A 157 -15.48 0.95 -24.63
N SER A 158 -16.46 0.23 -24.10
CA SER A 158 -17.21 0.60 -22.89
C SER A 158 -17.84 -0.62 -22.24
N VAL A 159 -18.01 -0.58 -20.92
CA VAL A 159 -18.68 -1.63 -20.15
C VAL A 159 -19.64 -1.02 -19.16
N ILE A 160 -20.87 -1.55 -19.16
CA ILE A 160 -21.86 -1.32 -18.10
C ILE A 160 -21.89 -2.59 -17.26
N ILE A 161 -21.46 -2.47 -16.01
CA ILE A 161 -21.49 -3.57 -15.05
C ILE A 161 -22.85 -3.51 -14.33
N PRO A 162 -23.68 -4.57 -14.39
CA PRO A 162 -25.01 -4.53 -13.81
C PRO A 162 -25.01 -4.44 -12.28
N GLU A 163 -26.08 -3.91 -11.71
CA GLU A 163 -26.23 -3.69 -10.27
C GLU A 163 -26.22 -4.99 -9.45
N SER A 164 -26.43 -6.15 -10.09
CA SER A 164 -26.29 -7.47 -9.45
C SER A 164 -24.86 -7.86 -9.09
N VAL A 165 -23.87 -7.24 -9.75
CA VAL A 165 -22.46 -7.56 -9.50
C VAL A 165 -22.01 -6.92 -8.18
N THR A 166 -21.58 -7.77 -7.25
CA THR A 166 -21.11 -7.38 -5.93
C THR A 166 -19.59 -7.52 -5.75
N ALA A 167 -18.92 -8.23 -6.66
CA ALA A 167 -17.48 -8.46 -6.63
C ALA A 167 -16.85 -8.37 -8.03
N ILE A 168 -15.74 -7.64 -8.13
CA ILE A 168 -14.90 -7.52 -9.31
C ILE A 168 -13.48 -7.87 -8.86
N GLY A 169 -12.87 -8.89 -9.48
CA GLY A 169 -11.57 -9.42 -9.07
C GLY A 169 -10.38 -8.54 -9.41
N ASN A 170 -9.21 -8.96 -8.90
CA ASN A 170 -7.95 -8.30 -9.22
C ASN A 170 -7.71 -8.29 -10.74
N SER A 171 -7.18 -7.18 -11.25
CA SER A 171 -6.84 -7.02 -12.67
C SER A 171 -8.01 -7.26 -13.64
N ALA A 172 -9.25 -7.25 -13.18
CA ALA A 172 -10.41 -7.67 -13.99
C ALA A 172 -10.50 -6.97 -15.34
N PHE A 173 -10.09 -5.71 -15.43
CA PHE A 173 -10.04 -4.90 -16.66
C PHE A 173 -8.62 -4.34 -16.92
N ALA A 174 -7.58 -5.02 -16.43
CA ALA A 174 -6.21 -4.58 -16.61
C ALA A 174 -5.86 -4.48 -18.11
N ASN A 175 -5.17 -3.40 -18.49
CA ASN A 175 -4.71 -3.18 -19.86
C ASN A 175 -5.84 -3.20 -20.92
N CYS A 176 -7.07 -2.89 -20.56
CA CYS A 176 -8.13 -2.62 -21.53
C CYS A 176 -7.87 -1.24 -22.17
N THR A 177 -6.87 -1.16 -23.03
CA THR A 177 -6.38 0.12 -23.61
C THR A 177 -7.41 0.86 -24.43
N GLY A 178 -8.44 0.14 -24.93
CA GLY A 178 -9.59 0.69 -25.66
C GLY A 178 -10.70 1.30 -24.81
N LEU A 179 -10.72 0.97 -23.50
CA LEU A 179 -11.83 1.28 -22.59
C LEU A 179 -11.93 2.78 -22.34
N LYS A 180 -13.04 3.40 -22.78
CA LYS A 180 -13.29 4.85 -22.66
C LYS A 180 -14.12 5.20 -21.44
N SER A 181 -15.04 4.31 -21.05
CA SER A 181 -15.93 4.49 -19.93
C SER A 181 -16.33 3.15 -19.29
N VAL A 182 -16.53 3.17 -17.99
CA VAL A 182 -17.06 2.05 -17.21
C VAL A 182 -18.11 2.57 -16.24
N SER A 183 -19.25 1.86 -16.13
CA SER A 183 -20.25 2.10 -15.09
C SER A 183 -20.10 1.01 -14.02
N LEU A 184 -19.81 1.43 -12.80
CA LEU A 184 -19.61 0.53 -11.64
C LEU A 184 -20.93 0.36 -10.88
N PRO A 185 -21.24 -0.85 -10.38
CA PRO A 185 -22.47 -1.10 -9.62
C PRO A 185 -22.40 -0.50 -8.22
N LYS A 186 -23.53 0.01 -7.72
CA LYS A 186 -23.63 0.67 -6.39
C LYS A 186 -23.38 -0.26 -5.22
N GLN A 187 -23.55 -1.58 -5.43
CA GLN A 187 -23.36 -2.60 -4.38
C GLN A 187 -21.89 -2.92 -4.12
N LEU A 188 -20.98 -2.42 -4.95
CA LEU A 188 -19.54 -2.68 -4.83
C LEU A 188 -19.02 -2.11 -3.50
N LYS A 189 -18.23 -2.90 -2.76
CA LYS A 189 -17.64 -2.52 -1.47
C LYS A 189 -16.19 -2.12 -1.57
N LYS A 190 -15.48 -2.61 -2.55
CA LYS A 190 -14.08 -2.29 -2.83
C LYS A 190 -13.78 -2.40 -4.31
N LEU A 191 -12.75 -1.70 -4.75
CA LEU A 191 -12.04 -1.95 -5.99
C LEU A 191 -10.78 -2.74 -5.66
N GLU A 192 -10.62 -3.88 -6.29
CA GLU A 192 -9.46 -4.76 -6.09
C GLU A 192 -8.19 -4.19 -6.72
N ASN A 193 -7.05 -4.79 -6.38
CA ASN A 193 -5.76 -4.38 -6.93
C ASN A 193 -5.76 -4.48 -8.47
N TRP A 194 -5.15 -3.49 -9.13
CA TRP A 194 -4.93 -3.45 -10.57
C TRP A 194 -6.20 -3.50 -11.42
N THR A 195 -7.38 -3.30 -10.85
CA THR A 195 -8.67 -3.52 -11.54
C THR A 195 -8.71 -2.84 -12.92
N PHE A 196 -8.25 -1.61 -13.06
CA PHE A 196 -8.22 -0.83 -14.30
C PHE A 196 -6.80 -0.35 -14.68
N ILE A 197 -5.75 -1.00 -14.15
CA ILE A 197 -4.37 -0.64 -14.51
C ILE A 197 -4.21 -0.59 -16.04
N GLY A 198 -3.57 0.45 -16.56
CA GLY A 198 -3.27 0.57 -17.99
C GLY A 198 -4.46 0.84 -18.91
N CYS A 199 -5.64 1.20 -18.38
CA CYS A 199 -6.79 1.63 -19.20
C CYS A 199 -6.56 3.04 -19.75
N THR A 200 -5.65 3.14 -20.72
CA THR A 200 -5.13 4.43 -21.19
C THR A 200 -6.17 5.35 -21.85
N LYS A 201 -7.28 4.83 -22.37
CA LYS A 201 -8.37 5.65 -22.95
C LYS A 201 -9.49 5.99 -21.98
N LEU A 202 -9.46 5.50 -20.74
CA LEU A 202 -10.46 5.83 -19.72
C LEU A 202 -10.34 7.32 -19.39
N THR A 203 -11.45 8.07 -19.50
CA THR A 203 -11.44 9.52 -19.32
C THR A 203 -12.07 9.99 -18.02
N GLU A 204 -13.03 9.22 -17.52
CA GLU A 204 -13.75 9.53 -16.30
C GLU A 204 -14.18 8.24 -15.58
N VAL A 205 -14.28 8.31 -14.26
CA VAL A 205 -14.85 7.25 -13.43
C VAL A 205 -15.54 7.84 -12.21
N THR A 206 -16.69 7.27 -11.86
CA THR A 206 -17.39 7.54 -10.62
C THR A 206 -17.27 6.33 -9.71
N ILE A 207 -16.61 6.50 -8.58
CA ILE A 207 -16.54 5.45 -7.55
C ILE A 207 -17.89 5.47 -6.80
N PRO A 208 -18.59 4.33 -6.66
CA PRO A 208 -19.85 4.27 -5.95
C PRO A 208 -19.74 4.58 -4.45
N ASP A 209 -20.80 5.16 -3.88
CA ASP A 209 -20.88 5.53 -2.45
C ASP A 209 -20.68 4.36 -1.47
N GLY A 210 -20.79 3.11 -1.92
CA GLY A 210 -20.60 1.93 -1.08
C GLY A 210 -19.13 1.48 -0.95
N VAL A 211 -18.24 2.01 -1.78
CA VAL A 211 -16.83 1.61 -1.83
C VAL A 211 -16.07 2.22 -0.66
N ALA A 212 -15.39 1.38 0.12
CA ALA A 212 -14.57 1.78 1.25
C ALA A 212 -13.05 1.71 0.97
N ASP A 213 -12.62 0.87 0.04
CA ASP A 213 -11.21 0.59 -0.26
C ASP A 213 -10.96 0.62 -1.78
N ILE A 214 -9.91 1.33 -2.20
CA ILE A 214 -9.40 1.35 -3.57
C ILE A 214 -8.02 0.68 -3.55
N GLY A 215 -7.91 -0.45 -4.26
CA GLY A 215 -6.75 -1.33 -4.25
C GLY A 215 -5.48 -0.73 -4.86
N ILE A 216 -4.38 -1.46 -4.66
CA ILE A 216 -3.06 -1.10 -5.17
C ILE A 216 -3.14 -0.92 -6.69
N GLN A 217 -2.63 0.24 -7.17
CA GLN A 217 -2.53 0.55 -8.60
C GLN A 217 -3.85 0.38 -9.37
N ALA A 218 -5.01 0.56 -8.71
CA ALA A 218 -6.31 0.29 -9.32
C ALA A 218 -6.55 1.07 -10.62
N PHE A 219 -5.99 2.28 -10.76
CA PHE A 219 -6.05 3.13 -11.97
C PHE A 219 -4.65 3.56 -12.45
N TYR A 220 -3.60 2.85 -12.05
CA TYR A 220 -2.23 3.17 -12.46
C TYR A 220 -2.11 3.19 -14.00
N ASN A 221 -1.42 4.21 -14.55
CA ASN A 221 -1.26 4.40 -16.00
C ASN A 221 -2.56 4.62 -16.78
N CYS A 222 -3.68 4.99 -16.14
CA CYS A 222 -4.86 5.50 -16.86
C CYS A 222 -4.59 6.94 -17.34
N SER A 223 -3.69 7.09 -18.31
CA SER A 223 -3.08 8.38 -18.67
C SER A 223 -4.07 9.46 -19.16
N ASN A 224 -5.25 9.09 -19.65
CA ASN A 224 -6.30 10.04 -20.05
C ASN A 224 -7.39 10.25 -18.97
N LEU A 225 -7.29 9.62 -17.80
CA LEU A 225 -8.27 9.76 -16.73
C LEU A 225 -8.15 11.14 -16.07
N LYS A 226 -9.07 12.04 -16.43
CA LYS A 226 -9.08 13.45 -16.02
C LYS A 226 -10.04 13.73 -14.87
N THR A 227 -11.10 12.95 -14.79
CA THR A 227 -12.17 13.17 -13.81
C THR A 227 -12.40 11.90 -12.99
N ILE A 228 -12.23 12.02 -11.68
CA ILE A 228 -12.53 10.94 -10.74
C ILE A 228 -13.42 11.52 -9.65
N PHE A 229 -14.58 10.93 -9.44
CA PHE A 229 -15.39 11.21 -8.27
C PHE A 229 -15.10 10.15 -7.21
N ILE A 230 -14.56 10.59 -6.07
CA ILE A 230 -14.22 9.71 -4.92
C ILE A 230 -15.15 10.08 -3.77
N PRO A 231 -16.07 9.21 -3.36
CA PRO A 231 -17.02 9.48 -2.28
C PRO A 231 -16.34 9.46 -0.91
N LYS A 232 -16.99 10.07 0.09
CA LYS A 232 -16.51 10.09 1.48
C LYS A 232 -16.49 8.71 2.14
N SER A 233 -17.18 7.72 1.59
CA SER A 233 -17.13 6.33 2.06
C SER A 233 -15.76 5.68 1.88
N VAL A 234 -14.94 6.18 0.94
CA VAL A 234 -13.58 5.69 0.72
C VAL A 234 -12.69 6.14 1.89
N THR A 235 -12.29 5.16 2.69
CA THR A 235 -11.42 5.33 3.87
C THR A 235 -10.03 4.74 3.68
N ALA A 236 -9.81 3.99 2.60
CA ALA A 236 -8.50 3.48 2.22
C ALA A 236 -8.26 3.66 0.71
N ILE A 237 -7.12 4.21 0.35
CA ILE A 237 -6.61 4.31 -1.02
C ILE A 237 -5.20 3.77 -0.97
N ARG A 238 -5.00 2.62 -1.65
CA ARG A 238 -3.76 1.88 -1.58
C ARG A 238 -2.69 2.49 -2.48
N GLU A 239 -1.49 1.96 -2.36
CA GLU A 239 -0.29 2.42 -3.05
C GLU A 239 -0.51 2.66 -4.55
N ASN A 240 -0.07 3.81 -5.04
CA ASN A 240 -0.06 4.18 -6.46
C ASN A 240 -1.41 4.04 -7.19
N ALA A 241 -2.54 4.03 -6.44
CA ALA A 241 -3.87 3.77 -7.01
C ALA A 241 -4.20 4.68 -8.21
N PHE A 242 -3.74 5.93 -8.22
CA PHE A 242 -3.99 6.92 -9.27
C PHE A 242 -2.72 7.46 -9.93
N GLN A 243 -1.57 6.84 -9.70
CA GLN A 243 -0.30 7.32 -10.26
C GLN A 243 -0.32 7.25 -11.79
N ASN A 244 0.29 8.25 -12.44
CA ASN A 244 0.31 8.42 -13.90
C ASN A 244 -1.09 8.59 -14.54
N THR A 245 -2.04 9.17 -13.81
CA THR A 245 -3.32 9.63 -14.37
C THR A 245 -3.27 11.13 -14.63
N ALA A 246 -3.99 11.61 -15.63
CA ALA A 246 -4.11 13.05 -15.86
C ALA A 246 -4.77 13.78 -14.67
N TRP A 247 -5.62 13.11 -13.90
CA TRP A 247 -6.20 13.62 -12.66
C TRP A 247 -5.13 13.86 -11.59
N MET A 248 -4.23 12.88 -11.35
CA MET A 248 -3.15 13.03 -10.35
C MET A 248 -2.20 14.16 -10.75
N GLU A 249 -1.81 14.23 -12.04
CA GLU A 249 -0.93 15.30 -12.52
C GLU A 249 -1.57 16.69 -12.36
N ALA A 250 -2.87 16.81 -12.61
CA ALA A 250 -3.60 18.05 -12.35
C ALA A 250 -3.62 18.42 -10.87
N LYS A 251 -3.82 17.43 -9.98
CA LYS A 251 -3.79 17.63 -8.54
C LYS A 251 -2.41 18.03 -8.03
N LYS A 252 -1.36 17.39 -8.50
CA LYS A 252 0.04 17.75 -8.19
C LYS A 252 0.38 19.17 -8.62
N ALA A 253 -0.15 19.62 -9.75
CA ALA A 253 0.04 21.00 -10.22
C ALA A 253 -0.70 22.04 -9.33
N GLU A 254 -1.81 21.65 -8.69
CA GLU A 254 -2.53 22.49 -7.71
C GLU A 254 -1.78 22.54 -6.37
N ASN A 255 -1.32 21.38 -5.87
CA ASN A 255 -0.59 21.20 -4.61
C ASN A 255 0.26 19.93 -4.67
N PRO A 256 1.59 19.98 -4.40
CA PRO A 256 2.44 18.79 -4.39
C PRO A 256 1.96 17.74 -3.36
N MET A 257 1.36 18.15 -2.24
CA MET A 257 0.68 17.23 -1.33
C MET A 257 -0.76 16.99 -1.77
N VAL A 258 -1.01 15.88 -2.46
CA VAL A 258 -2.35 15.49 -2.89
C VAL A 258 -3.06 14.73 -1.78
N ILE A 259 -4.08 15.34 -1.18
CA ILE A 259 -4.84 14.76 -0.06
C ILE A 259 -6.30 14.55 -0.48
N VAL A 260 -6.82 13.35 -0.24
CA VAL A 260 -8.22 12.96 -0.48
C VAL A 260 -8.75 12.20 0.73
N ASN A 261 -9.91 12.59 1.25
CA ASN A 261 -10.55 11.91 2.39
C ASN A 261 -9.62 11.66 3.60
N ALA A 262 -8.78 12.63 3.94
CA ALA A 262 -7.75 12.52 4.98
C ALA A 262 -6.63 11.49 4.69
N ILE A 263 -6.46 11.09 3.43
CA ILE A 263 -5.38 10.22 2.95
C ILE A 263 -4.44 11.06 2.09
N LEU A 264 -3.16 11.12 2.45
CA LEU A 264 -2.11 11.75 1.65
C LEU A 264 -1.66 10.74 0.60
N LEU A 265 -2.01 11.00 -0.65
CA LEU A 265 -1.75 10.08 -1.78
C LEU A 265 -0.41 10.32 -2.45
N ASN A 266 0.04 11.58 -2.48
CA ASN A 266 1.25 11.96 -3.19
C ASN A 266 1.86 13.22 -2.56
N GLY A 267 3.18 13.23 -2.42
CA GLY A 267 4.01 14.34 -1.97
C GLY A 267 5.21 14.55 -2.92
N GLU A 268 5.17 13.95 -4.12
CA GLU A 268 6.24 14.12 -5.12
C GLU A 268 6.41 15.61 -5.46
N GLY A 269 7.64 16.08 -5.48
CA GLY A 269 7.97 17.49 -5.68
C GLY A 269 8.03 18.31 -4.38
N CYS A 270 7.71 17.75 -3.23
CA CYS A 270 8.00 18.37 -1.93
C CYS A 270 9.50 18.46 -1.70
N SER A 271 9.96 19.55 -1.11
CA SER A 271 11.38 19.84 -0.87
C SER A 271 11.58 20.57 0.45
N GLY A 272 12.79 20.48 1.02
CA GLY A 272 13.10 21.05 2.32
C GLY A 272 12.34 20.39 3.46
N ASN A 273 12.04 21.12 4.52
CA ASN A 273 11.21 20.65 5.62
C ASN A 273 9.73 20.78 5.29
N VAL A 274 9.00 19.67 5.42
CA VAL A 274 7.58 19.56 5.08
C VAL A 274 6.76 19.21 6.31
N THR A 275 5.66 19.91 6.53
CA THR A 275 4.69 19.57 7.57
C THR A 275 3.45 18.95 6.93
N ILE A 276 3.12 17.72 7.29
CA ILE A 276 1.88 17.06 6.88
C ILE A 276 0.72 17.70 7.65
N PRO A 277 -0.38 18.12 6.98
CA PRO A 277 -1.51 18.72 7.67
C PRO A 277 -2.16 17.78 8.70
N ASN A 278 -2.59 18.32 9.84
CA ASN A 278 -3.26 17.57 10.92
C ASN A 278 -4.64 16.99 10.55
N THR A 279 -5.11 17.23 9.34
CA THR A 279 -6.29 16.57 8.77
C THR A 279 -5.99 15.18 8.19
N VAL A 280 -4.71 14.87 7.97
CA VAL A 280 -4.26 13.59 7.40
C VAL A 280 -4.28 12.52 8.48
N LYS A 281 -4.85 11.35 8.16
CA LYS A 281 -4.87 10.15 8.99
C LYS A 281 -4.02 9.02 8.45
N ILE A 282 -3.84 9.00 7.14
CA ILE A 282 -3.09 7.95 6.43
C ILE A 282 -2.13 8.63 5.47
N VAL A 283 -0.86 8.23 5.53
CA VAL A 283 0.13 8.47 4.49
C VAL A 283 0.14 7.21 3.61
N SER A 284 -0.28 7.35 2.36
CA SER A 284 -0.38 6.22 1.44
C SER A 284 1.01 5.66 1.10
N GLY A 285 1.07 4.41 0.69
CA GLY A 285 2.30 3.82 0.20
C GLY A 285 2.89 4.64 -0.95
N SER A 286 4.21 4.77 -0.98
CA SER A 286 4.98 5.54 -1.97
C SER A 286 4.64 7.05 -2.02
N ALA A 287 3.97 7.63 -1.02
CA ALA A 287 3.50 9.02 -1.07
C ALA A 287 4.63 10.04 -1.32
N PHE A 288 5.80 9.87 -0.71
CA PHE A 288 7.01 10.69 -0.91
C PHE A 288 8.14 9.90 -1.57
N PHE A 289 7.83 8.80 -2.25
CA PHE A 289 8.86 7.98 -2.90
C PHE A 289 9.73 8.81 -3.85
N GLY A 290 11.05 8.75 -3.67
CA GLY A 290 12.01 9.42 -4.55
C GLY A 290 12.05 10.95 -4.40
N CYS A 291 11.56 11.52 -3.29
CA CYS A 291 11.66 12.95 -3.03
C CYS A 291 13.10 13.34 -2.67
N THR A 292 13.96 13.54 -3.69
CA THR A 292 15.40 13.75 -3.53
C THR A 292 15.78 15.08 -2.86
N GLU A 293 14.86 16.03 -2.79
CA GLU A 293 15.08 17.35 -2.18
C GLU A 293 14.41 17.49 -0.80
N LEU A 294 13.76 16.43 -0.30
CA LEU A 294 13.13 16.41 1.03
C LEU A 294 14.18 16.25 2.10
N THR A 295 14.27 17.20 3.04
CA THR A 295 15.25 17.21 4.12
C THR A 295 14.69 16.84 5.48
N GLY A 296 13.40 17.10 5.72
CA GLY A 296 12.70 16.74 6.96
C GLY A 296 11.20 16.62 6.74
N VAL A 297 10.53 15.85 7.59
CA VAL A 297 9.07 15.69 7.59
C VAL A 297 8.54 15.72 9.02
N VAL A 298 7.58 16.60 9.28
CA VAL A 298 6.80 16.60 10.51
C VAL A 298 5.50 15.86 10.24
N ILE A 299 5.32 14.73 10.91
CA ILE A 299 4.12 13.89 10.83
C ILE A 299 3.26 14.20 12.05
N PRO A 300 2.01 14.68 11.89
CA PRO A 300 1.16 15.04 13.02
C PRO A 300 0.56 13.83 13.74
N ASP A 301 0.14 14.00 14.99
CA ASP A 301 -0.52 12.97 15.82
C ASP A 301 -1.85 12.45 15.25
N SER A 302 -2.39 13.11 14.24
CA SER A 302 -3.58 12.61 13.53
C SER A 302 -3.29 11.40 12.63
N VAL A 303 -2.01 11.16 12.26
CA VAL A 303 -1.61 10.04 11.40
C VAL A 303 -1.54 8.76 12.22
N THR A 304 -2.21 7.72 11.74
CA THR A 304 -2.25 6.39 12.37
C THR A 304 -1.63 5.30 11.51
N ILE A 305 -1.50 5.53 10.21
CA ILE A 305 -0.97 4.56 9.24
C ILE A 305 0.02 5.26 8.30
N ILE A 306 1.19 4.65 8.12
CA ILE A 306 2.18 4.99 7.09
C ILE A 306 2.37 3.76 6.22
N GLY A 307 2.04 3.87 4.94
CA GLY A 307 2.08 2.76 3.98
C GLY A 307 3.49 2.42 3.50
N ASP A 308 3.60 1.30 2.79
CA ASP A 308 4.87 0.77 2.27
C ASP A 308 5.61 1.81 1.41
N SER A 309 6.93 1.90 1.57
CA SER A 309 7.80 2.79 0.80
C SER A 309 7.44 4.28 0.87
N ALA A 310 6.66 4.72 1.87
CA ALA A 310 6.11 6.07 1.91
C ALA A 310 7.17 7.18 1.79
N PHE A 311 8.37 7.00 2.36
CA PHE A 311 9.50 7.92 2.27
C PHE A 311 10.74 7.26 1.64
N SER A 312 10.57 6.14 0.95
CA SER A 312 11.70 5.42 0.35
C SER A 312 12.40 6.28 -0.70
N SER A 313 13.73 6.13 -0.78
CA SER A 313 14.58 6.85 -1.72
C SER A 313 14.52 8.38 -1.56
N CYS A 314 14.49 8.87 -0.31
CA CYS A 314 14.65 10.28 0.06
C CYS A 314 16.08 10.52 0.58
N PRO A 315 17.11 10.65 -0.26
CA PRO A 315 18.51 10.59 0.14
C PRO A 315 18.98 11.82 0.96
N LYS A 316 18.21 12.90 0.98
CA LYS A 316 18.52 14.10 1.78
C LYS A 316 17.70 14.18 3.08
N LEU A 317 16.82 13.20 3.35
CA LEU A 317 16.04 13.18 4.58
C LEU A 317 16.97 12.90 5.76
N THR A 318 17.23 13.92 6.59
CA THR A 318 18.12 13.83 7.75
C THR A 318 17.39 13.47 9.02
N SER A 319 16.11 13.86 9.12
CA SER A 319 15.29 13.60 10.30
C SER A 319 13.84 13.34 9.94
N VAL A 320 13.22 12.46 10.68
CA VAL A 320 11.78 12.19 10.64
C VAL A 320 11.32 11.87 12.06
N SER A 321 10.30 12.58 12.52
CA SER A 321 9.62 12.25 13.78
C SER A 321 8.33 11.52 13.46
N VAL A 322 8.29 10.23 13.77
CA VAL A 322 7.07 9.41 13.64
C VAL A 322 6.35 9.41 14.97
N PRO A 323 5.12 9.95 15.06
CA PRO A 323 4.41 10.07 16.33
C PRO A 323 3.90 8.72 16.84
N ASP A 324 3.70 8.59 18.16
CA ASP A 324 3.19 7.38 18.82
C ASP A 324 1.74 7.02 18.42
N SER A 325 1.03 7.93 17.78
CA SER A 325 -0.28 7.67 17.16
C SER A 325 -0.21 6.68 16.00
N VAL A 326 0.98 6.50 15.38
CA VAL A 326 1.18 5.56 14.27
C VAL A 326 1.21 4.13 14.82
N THR A 327 0.20 3.35 14.46
CA THR A 327 0.03 1.95 14.85
C THR A 327 0.30 0.96 13.72
N SER A 328 0.50 1.46 12.50
CA SER A 328 0.85 0.65 11.33
C SER A 328 1.93 1.37 10.52
N LEU A 329 3.07 0.74 10.40
CA LEU A 329 4.24 1.19 9.64
C LEU A 329 4.58 0.12 8.60
N GLY A 330 4.51 0.48 7.33
CA GLY A 330 4.75 -0.45 6.22
C GLY A 330 6.20 -0.89 6.08
N GLY A 331 6.46 -1.80 5.16
CA GLY A 331 7.81 -2.16 4.75
C GLY A 331 8.49 -1.07 3.93
N SER A 332 9.82 -1.07 3.89
CA SER A 332 10.62 -0.15 3.08
C SER A 332 10.37 1.35 3.30
N VAL A 333 9.69 1.77 4.37
CA VAL A 333 9.23 3.16 4.55
C VAL A 333 10.37 4.15 4.42
N PHE A 334 11.53 3.88 5.01
CA PHE A 334 12.72 4.74 4.96
C PHE A 334 13.87 4.15 4.14
N SER A 335 13.59 3.13 3.34
CA SER A 335 14.60 2.48 2.51
C SER A 335 15.30 3.51 1.61
N GLY A 336 16.63 3.52 1.60
CA GLY A 336 17.44 4.44 0.79
C GLY A 336 17.46 5.90 1.29
N CYS A 337 17.05 6.16 2.53
CA CYS A 337 17.22 7.47 3.18
C CYS A 337 18.66 7.61 3.70
N SER A 338 19.60 7.77 2.78
CA SER A 338 21.04 7.66 3.06
C SER A 338 21.60 8.76 3.98
N ALA A 339 20.90 9.88 4.15
CA ALA A 339 21.29 10.95 5.07
C ALA A 339 20.62 10.85 6.46
N LEU A 340 19.73 9.88 6.68
CA LEU A 340 19.06 9.69 7.97
C LEU A 340 20.08 9.21 9.00
N THR A 341 20.26 9.97 10.11
CA THR A 341 21.24 9.66 11.14
C THR A 341 20.63 8.97 12.35
N GLU A 342 19.38 9.27 12.66
CA GLU A 342 18.67 8.69 13.80
C GLU A 342 17.23 8.35 13.42
N ALA A 343 16.68 7.31 14.04
CA ALA A 343 15.29 6.92 13.86
C ALA A 343 14.67 6.45 15.17
N VAL A 344 13.41 6.87 15.41
CA VAL A 344 12.59 6.39 16.51
C VAL A 344 11.40 5.65 15.95
N VAL A 345 11.27 4.38 16.31
CA VAL A 345 10.09 3.58 15.97
C VAL A 345 9.02 3.78 17.05
N PRO A 346 7.78 4.14 16.68
CA PRO A 346 6.71 4.41 17.63
C PRO A 346 6.40 3.27 18.57
N ALA A 347 5.95 3.57 19.80
CA ALA A 347 5.65 2.59 20.84
C ALA A 347 4.57 1.56 20.46
N GLY A 348 3.65 1.91 19.54
CA GLY A 348 2.58 1.03 19.06
C GLY A 348 3.00 -0.01 18.01
N ILE A 349 4.26 0.03 17.55
CA ILE A 349 4.75 -0.89 16.52
C ILE A 349 5.31 -2.16 17.18
N THR A 350 4.82 -3.31 16.75
CA THR A 350 5.24 -4.63 17.25
C THR A 350 6.07 -5.44 16.26
N GLU A 351 6.11 -5.03 15.01
CA GLU A 351 6.86 -5.70 13.94
C GLU A 351 7.59 -4.64 13.10
N ILE A 352 8.88 -4.81 12.90
CA ILE A 352 9.66 -4.02 11.93
C ILE A 352 9.47 -4.65 10.56
N GLY A 353 8.95 -3.89 9.60
CA GLY A 353 8.70 -4.35 8.23
C GLY A 353 10.01 -4.70 7.49
N GLU A 354 9.89 -5.54 6.45
CA GLU A 354 11.00 -5.84 5.55
C GLU A 354 11.55 -4.56 4.92
N TYR A 355 12.89 -4.46 4.80
CA TYR A 355 13.59 -3.34 4.18
C TYR A 355 13.33 -1.97 4.84
N LEU A 356 12.79 -1.87 6.07
CA LEU A 356 12.33 -0.61 6.67
C LEU A 356 13.37 0.52 6.59
N PHE A 357 14.65 0.23 6.93
CA PHE A 357 15.79 1.14 6.88
C PHE A 357 16.87 0.68 5.90
N TRP A 358 16.55 -0.19 4.97
CA TRP A 358 17.53 -0.69 4.01
C TRP A 358 18.28 0.45 3.31
N GLY A 359 19.63 0.42 3.34
CA GLY A 359 20.44 1.44 2.68
C GLY A 359 20.43 2.81 3.37
N CYS A 360 20.02 2.90 4.64
CA CYS A 360 20.22 4.10 5.47
C CYS A 360 21.68 4.18 5.94
N THR A 361 22.57 4.48 5.01
CA THR A 361 24.04 4.36 5.21
C THR A 361 24.63 5.29 6.27
N SER A 362 23.90 6.35 6.67
CA SER A 362 24.30 7.28 7.74
C SER A 362 23.56 7.02 9.05
N LEU A 363 22.71 6.01 9.15
CA LEU A 363 21.94 5.72 10.37
C LEU A 363 22.88 5.22 11.46
N GLU A 364 23.13 6.05 12.46
CA GLU A 364 24.03 5.77 13.58
C GLU A 364 23.29 5.14 14.76
N LYS A 365 22.07 5.60 15.02
CA LYS A 365 21.29 5.23 16.19
C LYS A 365 19.85 4.92 15.83
N VAL A 366 19.25 3.89 16.44
CA VAL A 366 17.84 3.58 16.31
C VAL A 366 17.22 3.26 17.65
N GLN A 367 16.01 3.80 17.91
CA GLN A 367 15.21 3.41 19.06
C GLN A 367 14.09 2.47 18.62
N LEU A 368 14.02 1.32 19.28
CA LEU A 368 13.00 0.28 19.07
C LEU A 368 12.14 0.16 20.34
N PRO A 369 10.81 0.12 20.24
CA PRO A 369 9.94 -0.01 21.41
C PRO A 369 10.02 -1.41 22.05
N GLU A 370 9.71 -1.51 23.35
CA GLU A 370 9.73 -2.77 24.10
C GLU A 370 8.79 -3.83 23.53
N GLY A 371 7.73 -3.41 22.82
CA GLY A 371 6.68 -4.29 22.26
C GLY A 371 7.06 -5.03 20.97
N ILE A 372 8.28 -4.84 20.46
CA ILE A 372 8.71 -5.50 19.21
C ILE A 372 8.83 -7.02 19.41
N THR A 373 8.24 -7.78 18.49
CA THR A 373 8.28 -9.24 18.43
C THR A 373 9.10 -9.78 17.26
N SER A 374 9.21 -8.99 16.18
CA SER A 374 9.95 -9.40 14.98
C SER A 374 10.58 -8.23 14.25
N VAL A 375 11.70 -8.53 13.59
CA VAL A 375 12.38 -7.67 12.61
C VAL A 375 12.39 -8.39 11.27
N GLY A 376 11.83 -7.77 10.24
CA GLY A 376 11.73 -8.31 8.90
C GLY A 376 13.09 -8.50 8.23
N GLU A 377 13.10 -9.24 7.12
CA GLU A 377 14.31 -9.48 6.34
C GLU A 377 14.83 -8.14 5.76
N TYR A 378 16.15 -7.98 5.73
CA TYR A 378 16.86 -6.80 5.21
C TYR A 378 16.46 -5.46 5.86
N ALA A 379 15.80 -5.45 7.02
CA ALA A 379 15.27 -4.23 7.62
C ALA A 379 16.35 -3.19 7.91
N PHE A 380 17.56 -3.62 8.28
CA PHE A 380 18.73 -2.79 8.56
C PHE A 380 19.94 -3.13 7.68
N ASP A 381 19.73 -3.86 6.58
CA ASP A 381 20.84 -4.17 5.66
C ASP A 381 21.39 -2.88 5.05
N GLN A 382 22.72 -2.78 4.91
CA GLN A 382 23.45 -1.58 4.46
C GLN A 382 23.27 -0.34 5.37
N CYS A 383 22.95 -0.51 6.64
CA CYS A 383 23.06 0.55 7.66
C CYS A 383 24.46 0.57 8.24
N ASP A 384 25.48 0.83 7.41
CA ASP A 384 26.90 0.63 7.75
C ASP A 384 27.40 1.52 8.91
N ALA A 385 26.69 2.62 9.20
CA ALA A 385 27.01 3.52 10.32
C ALA A 385 26.33 3.12 11.64
N LEU A 386 25.46 2.09 11.67
CA LEU A 386 24.68 1.74 12.85
C LEU A 386 25.55 1.19 13.97
N THR A 387 25.71 1.96 15.03
CA THR A 387 26.53 1.61 16.21
C THR A 387 25.69 1.32 17.43
N ASP A 388 24.53 1.95 17.61
CA ASP A 388 23.77 1.91 18.83
C ASP A 388 22.28 1.62 18.57
N VAL A 389 21.74 0.66 19.29
CA VAL A 389 20.31 0.28 19.26
C VAL A 389 19.73 0.42 20.67
N TYR A 390 18.81 1.34 20.83
CA TYR A 390 18.10 1.60 22.08
C TYR A 390 16.81 0.80 22.08
N PHE A 391 16.78 -0.31 22.83
CA PHE A 391 15.60 -1.13 22.97
C PHE A 391 14.88 -0.81 24.26
N GLY A 392 13.60 -0.40 24.19
CA GLY A 392 12.81 0.00 25.36
C GLY A 392 12.52 -1.09 26.37
N GLY A 393 12.73 -2.37 26.03
CA GLY A 393 12.55 -3.52 26.89
C GLY A 393 13.84 -4.02 27.57
N THR A 394 13.73 -5.19 28.21
CA THR A 394 14.87 -5.86 28.85
C THR A 394 15.64 -6.74 27.87
N GLN A 395 16.84 -7.18 28.25
CA GLN A 395 17.61 -8.14 27.47
C GLN A 395 16.83 -9.43 27.20
N GLU A 396 16.13 -9.96 28.22
CA GLU A 396 15.33 -11.18 28.07
C GLU A 396 14.19 -11.00 27.07
N ALA A 397 13.60 -9.80 26.96
CA ALA A 397 12.60 -9.49 25.94
C ALA A 397 13.23 -9.44 24.55
N TRP A 398 14.42 -8.84 24.40
CA TRP A 398 15.15 -8.81 23.13
C TRP A 398 15.53 -10.21 22.63
N ASP A 399 15.95 -11.09 23.54
CA ASP A 399 16.33 -12.46 23.20
C ASP A 399 15.17 -13.28 22.62
N MET A 400 13.92 -12.80 22.78
CA MET A 400 12.71 -13.40 22.20
C MET A 400 12.32 -12.77 20.85
N VAL A 401 12.96 -11.69 20.41
CA VAL A 401 12.66 -11.03 19.14
C VAL A 401 13.18 -11.91 17.99
N SER A 402 12.29 -12.21 17.04
CA SER A 402 12.67 -12.91 15.81
C SER A 402 13.32 -11.92 14.84
N VAL A 403 14.60 -12.10 14.55
CA VAL A 403 15.33 -11.26 13.59
C VAL A 403 15.47 -12.00 12.25
N GLY A 404 14.93 -11.42 11.18
CA GLY A 404 15.01 -11.95 9.82
C GLY A 404 16.41 -11.88 9.22
N PHE A 405 16.60 -12.50 8.06
CA PHE A 405 17.89 -12.56 7.37
C PHE A 405 18.43 -11.18 7.00
N CYS A 406 19.77 -11.07 6.86
CA CYS A 406 20.47 -9.86 6.41
C CYS A 406 20.25 -8.64 7.32
N ASN A 407 20.32 -8.84 8.65
CA ASN A 407 20.30 -7.79 9.66
C ASN A 407 21.58 -7.81 10.52
N ASP A 408 22.72 -8.13 9.90
CA ASP A 408 24.01 -8.26 10.62
C ASP A 408 24.45 -6.92 11.24
N THR A 409 24.13 -5.79 10.63
CA THR A 409 24.38 -4.45 11.15
C THR A 409 23.61 -4.21 12.45
N LEU A 410 22.33 -4.58 12.53
CA LEU A 410 21.52 -4.48 13.74
C LEU A 410 22.07 -5.36 14.86
N THR A 411 22.37 -6.63 14.54
CA THR A 411 22.84 -7.61 15.55
C THR A 411 24.28 -7.37 15.98
N GLY A 412 25.06 -6.63 15.20
CA GLY A 412 26.43 -6.21 15.51
C GLY A 412 26.56 -4.92 16.29
N ALA A 413 25.48 -4.14 16.40
CA ALA A 413 25.45 -2.87 17.12
C ALA A 413 25.42 -3.07 18.65
N VAL A 414 25.74 -2.00 19.39
CA VAL A 414 25.63 -1.98 20.86
C VAL A 414 24.16 -1.85 21.25
N LEU A 415 23.66 -2.80 22.04
CA LEU A 415 22.29 -2.80 22.55
C LEU A 415 22.21 -2.12 23.91
N HIS A 416 21.35 -1.11 24.03
CA HIS A 416 21.00 -0.39 25.26
C HIS A 416 19.59 -0.80 25.68
N TYR A 417 19.46 -1.47 26.82
CA TYR A 417 18.18 -2.04 27.30
C TYR A 417 17.50 -1.13 28.31
N GLY A 418 16.21 -0.86 28.10
CA GLY A 418 15.41 0.02 28.98
C GLY A 418 15.82 1.49 28.90
N GLU A 419 16.63 1.84 27.92
CA GLU A 419 17.09 3.20 27.67
C GLU A 419 16.38 3.79 26.44
N SER A 420 16.17 5.10 26.45
CA SER A 420 15.75 5.85 25.28
C SER A 420 16.97 6.43 24.57
N LEU A 421 16.84 6.67 23.27
CA LEU A 421 17.81 7.47 22.53
C LEU A 421 18.17 8.71 23.38
N PRO A 422 19.46 8.96 23.63
CA PRO A 422 19.85 10.21 24.22
C PRO A 422 19.28 11.32 23.33
N VAL A 423 18.37 12.11 23.84
CA VAL A 423 18.00 13.34 23.18
C VAL A 423 19.31 14.15 23.19
N GLU A 424 20.09 14.06 22.12
CA GLU A 424 21.00 15.12 21.80
C GLU A 424 20.06 16.28 21.49
N ASN A 425 19.72 17.04 22.56
CA ASN A 425 19.15 18.34 22.35
C ASN A 425 19.99 18.99 21.26
N PRO A 426 19.48 19.33 20.08
CA PRO A 426 20.03 20.46 19.41
C PRO A 426 19.87 21.53 20.49
N SER A 427 20.96 21.87 21.17
CA SER A 427 20.91 22.92 22.16
C SER A 427 20.62 24.18 21.36
N TYR A 428 19.32 24.46 21.19
CA TYR A 428 18.92 25.78 20.78
C TYR A 428 19.66 26.69 21.75
N PRO A 429 20.57 27.52 21.28
CA PRO A 429 21.23 28.45 22.18
C PRO A 429 20.11 29.23 22.89
N LYS A 430 20.25 29.46 24.16
CA LYS A 430 19.25 30.18 24.94
C LYS A 430 18.82 31.47 24.21
N GLY A 431 17.54 31.56 23.85
CA GLY A 431 16.96 32.66 23.13
C GLY A 431 16.94 32.53 21.59
N ASP A 432 17.60 31.52 21.00
CA ASP A 432 17.61 31.25 19.56
C ASP A 432 16.63 30.10 19.28
N LEU A 433 15.37 30.42 18.94
CA LEU A 433 14.27 29.46 18.80
C LEU A 433 14.17 28.88 17.39
N ASP A 434 14.77 29.52 16.39
CA ASP A 434 14.78 29.03 15.01
C ASP A 434 16.12 28.39 14.61
N ASN A 435 17.11 28.43 15.55
CA ASN A 435 18.46 27.83 15.44
C ASN A 435 19.24 28.38 14.22
N ASP A 436 19.06 29.69 13.91
CA ASP A 436 19.78 30.35 12.82
C ASP A 436 21.16 30.92 13.27
N GLY A 437 21.48 30.74 14.56
CA GLY A 437 22.70 31.23 15.21
C GLY A 437 22.64 32.71 15.62
N LYS A 438 21.47 33.33 15.60
CA LYS A 438 21.22 34.68 16.06
C LYS A 438 20.07 34.68 17.06
N ILE A 439 20.04 35.74 17.86
CA ILE A 439 18.91 36.01 18.72
C ILE A 439 18.33 37.32 18.23
N ASP A 440 17.18 37.30 17.58
CA ASP A 440 16.56 38.48 16.99
C ASP A 440 15.02 38.51 17.14
N THR A 441 14.36 39.27 16.31
CA THR A 441 12.90 39.42 16.41
C THR A 441 12.09 38.22 15.96
N SER A 442 12.68 37.31 15.21
CA SER A 442 12.02 36.04 14.80
C SER A 442 11.81 35.09 15.99
N ASP A 443 12.84 35.04 16.87
CA ASP A 443 12.81 34.21 18.09
C ASP A 443 11.80 34.77 19.10
N ILE A 444 11.81 36.09 19.28
CA ILE A 444 10.85 36.77 20.15
C ILE A 444 9.42 36.49 19.66
N PHE A 445 9.19 36.57 18.36
CA PHE A 445 7.88 36.28 17.78
C PHE A 445 7.47 34.84 18.02
N ALA A 446 8.37 33.87 17.85
CA ALA A 446 8.11 32.48 18.14
C ALA A 446 7.73 32.22 19.60
N ALA A 447 8.46 32.81 20.54
CA ALA A 447 8.15 32.77 21.98
C ALA A 447 6.77 33.40 22.29
N MET A 448 6.44 34.52 21.68
CA MET A 448 5.12 35.17 21.83
C MET A 448 3.99 34.30 21.32
N VAL A 449 4.16 33.66 20.17
CA VAL A 449 3.18 32.72 19.60
C VAL A 449 2.95 31.56 20.57
N TYR A 450 4.02 30.97 21.10
CA TYR A 450 3.90 29.89 22.09
C TYR A 450 3.08 30.31 23.31
N VAL A 451 3.42 31.46 23.92
CA VAL A 451 2.72 31.95 25.11
C VAL A 451 1.24 32.23 24.82
N ALA A 452 0.94 32.80 23.65
CA ALA A 452 -0.43 33.10 23.24
C ALA A 452 -1.26 31.82 23.04
N TYR A 453 -0.72 30.82 22.36
CA TYR A 453 -1.39 29.54 22.12
C TYR A 453 -1.60 28.79 23.43
N LYS A 454 -0.57 28.70 24.28
CA LYS A 454 -0.65 28.07 25.59
C LYS A 454 -1.72 28.73 26.48
N GLY A 455 -1.78 30.09 26.46
CA GLY A 455 -2.81 30.84 27.17
C GLY A 455 -4.23 30.60 26.68
N ALA A 456 -4.39 30.20 25.39
CA ALA A 456 -5.65 29.84 24.76
C ALA A 456 -5.98 28.31 24.91
N GLY A 457 -5.09 27.53 25.53
CA GLY A 457 -5.23 26.07 25.59
C GLY A 457 -5.09 25.37 24.24
N LEU A 458 -4.35 26.00 23.31
CA LEU A 458 -4.08 25.49 21.97
C LEU A 458 -2.61 25.05 21.85
N ASP A 459 -2.34 24.12 20.94
CA ASP A 459 -0.98 23.71 20.58
C ASP A 459 -0.39 24.74 19.60
N SER A 460 0.82 25.22 19.90
CA SER A 460 1.58 26.14 19.04
C SER A 460 2.47 25.42 18.02
N GLY A 461 2.64 24.09 18.16
CA GLY A 461 3.64 23.33 17.41
C GLY A 461 5.09 23.60 17.83
N THR A 462 5.32 24.29 18.97
CA THR A 462 6.64 24.61 19.50
C THR A 462 7.21 23.35 20.19
N THR A 463 8.44 22.97 19.83
CA THR A 463 9.05 21.76 20.41
C THR A 463 9.49 21.95 21.86
N PRO A 464 9.67 20.88 22.65
CA PRO A 464 10.18 20.96 24.02
C PRO A 464 11.55 21.68 24.09
N GLU A 465 12.38 21.55 23.08
CA GLU A 465 13.72 22.16 23.00
C GLU A 465 13.61 23.66 22.75
N GLN A 466 12.71 24.07 21.86
CA GLN A 466 12.39 25.47 21.64
C GLN A 466 11.80 26.12 22.90
N ILE A 467 10.96 25.38 23.62
CA ILE A 467 10.41 25.81 24.91
C ILE A 467 11.53 26.00 25.93
N ALA A 468 12.48 25.06 26.01
CA ALA A 468 13.64 25.17 26.90
C ALA A 468 14.57 26.32 26.50
N ALA A 469 14.76 26.60 25.22
CA ALA A 469 15.52 27.74 24.73
C ALA A 469 14.82 29.10 25.04
N ALA A 470 13.47 29.10 25.06
CA ALA A 470 12.66 30.27 25.35
C ALA A 470 12.53 30.56 26.86
N ASP A 471 12.82 29.60 27.75
CA ASP A 471 12.85 29.77 29.21
C ASP A 471 14.16 30.48 29.60
N ILE A 472 14.11 31.82 29.54
CA ILE A 472 15.30 32.68 29.70
C ILE A 472 15.74 32.76 31.14
N ASP A 473 14.83 32.81 32.11
CA ASP A 473 15.18 32.89 33.54
C ASP A 473 15.35 31.50 34.19
N GLY A 474 14.94 30.41 33.49
CA GLY A 474 15.13 29.03 33.94
C GLY A 474 14.14 28.62 35.02
N ASP A 475 12.98 29.25 35.10
CA ASP A 475 11.95 28.94 36.10
C ASP A 475 11.06 27.74 35.71
N GLY A 476 11.29 27.16 34.52
CA GLY A 476 10.54 26.05 33.93
C GLY A 476 9.26 26.44 33.23
N LYS A 477 9.06 27.71 32.97
CA LYS A 477 7.92 28.24 32.23
C LYS A 477 8.41 29.26 31.19
N VAL A 478 7.69 29.34 30.10
CA VAL A 478 7.84 30.41 29.14
C VAL A 478 6.64 31.33 29.28
N ASP A 479 6.91 32.60 29.67
CA ASP A 479 5.87 33.61 29.87
C ASP A 479 6.33 35.02 29.43
N SER A 480 5.64 36.05 29.89
CA SER A 480 5.96 37.42 29.52
C SER A 480 7.31 37.91 30.07
N THR A 481 7.85 37.25 31.08
CA THR A 481 9.15 37.61 31.69
C THR A 481 10.27 37.22 30.73
N ASP A 482 10.21 36.05 30.16
CA ASP A 482 11.17 35.58 29.18
C ASP A 482 11.19 36.42 27.91
N ILE A 483 9.98 36.74 27.42
CA ILE A 483 9.81 37.63 26.26
C ILE A 483 10.44 39.01 26.55
N TYR A 484 10.27 39.52 27.77
CA TYR A 484 10.90 40.78 28.19
C TYR A 484 12.43 40.68 28.15
N TYR A 485 12.99 39.61 28.69
CA TYR A 485 14.44 39.40 28.65
C TYR A 485 14.97 39.28 27.24
N MET A 486 14.27 38.56 26.35
CA MET A 486 14.64 38.47 24.94
C MET A 486 14.62 39.82 24.25
N LEU A 487 13.58 40.60 24.44
CA LEU A 487 13.45 41.96 23.90
C LEU A 487 14.60 42.84 24.39
N TYR A 488 14.93 42.77 25.70
CA TYR A 488 15.99 43.57 26.30
C TYR A 488 17.37 43.17 25.76
N TYR A 489 17.63 41.87 25.63
CA TYR A 489 18.84 41.34 25.02
C TYR A 489 19.03 41.86 23.59
N VAL A 490 18.02 41.71 22.74
CA VAL A 490 18.05 42.18 21.34
C VAL A 490 18.23 43.69 21.25
N ALA A 491 17.59 44.45 22.11
CA ALA A 491 17.73 45.91 22.15
C ALA A 491 19.15 46.37 22.52
N LEU A 492 19.78 45.72 23.49
CA LEU A 492 21.16 46.02 23.92
C LEU A 492 22.18 45.63 22.83
N HIS A 493 22.01 44.51 22.20
CA HIS A 493 22.86 44.07 21.07
C HIS A 493 22.70 44.99 19.86
N GLY A 494 21.46 45.39 19.55
CA GLY A 494 21.17 46.37 18.49
C GLY A 494 21.80 47.75 18.77
N ALA A 495 22.01 48.08 20.04
CA ALA A 495 22.74 49.28 20.45
C ALA A 495 24.27 49.11 20.49
N GLY A 496 24.79 47.96 20.05
CA GLY A 496 26.23 47.65 19.99
C GLY A 496 26.84 47.22 21.33
N GLN A 497 26.02 46.93 22.34
CA GLN A 497 26.51 46.44 23.63
C GLN A 497 26.75 44.93 23.57
N LYS A 498 27.84 44.42 24.16
CA LYS A 498 28.10 42.99 24.35
C LYS A 498 27.58 42.61 25.75
N VAL A 499 26.45 41.95 25.80
CA VAL A 499 25.81 41.47 27.03
C VAL A 499 25.60 39.97 26.99
N SER A 500 25.70 39.33 28.14
CA SER A 500 25.29 37.94 28.34
C SER A 500 23.87 37.83 28.86
N TRP A 501 23.29 36.63 28.90
CA TRP A 501 22.01 36.43 29.54
C TRP A 501 22.01 36.77 31.04
N GLU A 502 23.12 36.50 31.72
CA GLU A 502 23.30 36.84 33.13
C GLU A 502 23.22 38.38 33.39
N ASP A 503 23.71 39.16 32.44
CA ASP A 503 23.60 40.65 32.50
C ASP A 503 22.20 41.15 32.27
N VAL A 504 21.36 40.38 31.57
CA VAL A 504 19.98 40.73 31.21
C VAL A 504 18.99 40.31 32.29
N ILE A 505 19.23 39.17 32.94
CA ILE A 505 18.37 38.58 33.99
C ILE A 505 18.64 39.21 35.36
N SER A 506 19.85 39.75 35.58
CA SER A 506 20.25 40.41 36.85
C SER A 506 19.63 41.83 37.00
#